data_bb641fa0962875932ae5329609f8aa61
#
_entry.id   bb641fa0962875932ae5329609f8aa61
#
_cell.length_a   1.000
_cell.length_b   1.000
_cell.length_c   1.000
_cell.angle_alpha   90.00
_cell.angle_beta   90.00
_cell.angle_gamma   90.00
#
_symmetry.space_group_name_H-M   'P 1'
#
loop_
_entity.id
_entity.type
_entity.pdbx_description
1 polymer ?
#
loop_
_entity_poly.entity_id
_entity_poly.type
_entity_poly.pdbx_seq_one_letter_code
_entity_poly.pdbx_strand_id
1 'polypeptide(L)'
;VIHATMTAQASARAIVVFDIDGVVRDVGGSYRRAIADTVEYFTNAAYRPTPLDIDQLKSEGVWNNDWEASQELIYRYFESQGKTREQQQLDYNSIVTFFQARYRGPDPNNFTGYICDEPLLLSSEYLQQLTQANIAWGFFSGATRGSANFILEKRLGLRSPVLIAMEDAPGKPDPTGLFATVEKLENEPSNTTVIYVGDTVADMYTVTKARELQPHRPWVGVGVLPPHVQETAARAQAYSETLQKAGAAIVVSNVEELNPVKIAELLS
;
A
#
# COMPACT_ATOMS: atom_id res chain seq x y z
N VAL A 1 -50.67 1.23 -10.51
CA VAL A 1 -49.30 0.99 -11.03
C VAL A 1 -48.47 2.17 -10.61
N ILE A 2 -47.71 2.03 -9.54
CA ILE A 2 -46.81 3.07 -9.04
C ILE A 2 -45.50 2.91 -9.83
N HIS A 3 -45.22 3.84 -10.70
CA HIS A 3 -43.91 3.97 -11.34
C HIS A 3 -42.94 4.45 -10.30
N ALA A 4 -42.06 3.56 -9.83
CA ALA A 4 -40.89 3.95 -9.09
C ALA A 4 -39.99 4.72 -10.06
N THR A 5 -39.93 6.03 -9.94
CA THR A 5 -38.93 6.87 -10.59
C THR A 5 -37.60 6.47 -9.98
N MET A 6 -36.76 5.77 -10.75
CA MET A 6 -35.36 5.59 -10.41
C MET A 6 -34.74 7.01 -10.40
N THR A 7 -34.51 7.54 -9.21
CA THR A 7 -33.67 8.70 -9.04
C THR A 7 -32.27 8.33 -9.55
N ALA A 8 -31.80 9.00 -10.59
CA ALA A 8 -30.42 8.87 -11.04
C ALA A 8 -29.52 9.10 -9.82
N GLN A 9 -28.72 8.11 -9.48
CA GLN A 9 -27.79 8.20 -8.36
C GLN A 9 -26.79 9.30 -8.71
N ALA A 10 -26.69 10.34 -7.91
CA ALA A 10 -25.79 11.45 -8.16
C ALA A 10 -24.35 10.90 -8.27
N SER A 11 -23.59 11.40 -9.24
CA SER A 11 -22.19 11.03 -9.41
C SER A 11 -21.40 11.35 -8.12
N ALA A 12 -20.40 10.53 -7.80
CA ALA A 12 -19.55 10.75 -6.62
C ALA A 12 -18.83 12.12 -6.73
N ARG A 13 -18.68 12.81 -5.60
CA ARG A 13 -17.97 14.09 -5.52
C ARG A 13 -16.46 13.93 -5.73
N ALA A 14 -15.92 12.83 -5.30
CA ALA A 14 -14.52 12.43 -5.45
C ALA A 14 -14.42 10.90 -5.39
N ILE A 15 -13.32 10.39 -5.88
CA ILE A 15 -12.95 8.99 -5.76
C ILE A 15 -11.66 8.94 -4.97
N VAL A 16 -11.63 8.17 -3.88
CA VAL A 16 -10.44 7.95 -3.06
C VAL A 16 -10.01 6.49 -3.21
N VAL A 17 -8.79 6.29 -3.68
CA VAL A 17 -8.17 4.97 -3.76
C VAL A 17 -7.06 4.89 -2.72
N PHE A 18 -7.11 3.88 -1.87
CA PHE A 18 -6.13 3.66 -0.81
C PHE A 18 -5.15 2.55 -1.18
N ASP A 19 -3.87 2.76 -0.93
CA ASP A 19 -2.97 1.64 -0.67
C ASP A 19 -3.36 0.95 0.65
N ILE A 20 -2.82 -0.22 0.93
CA ILE A 20 -3.13 -0.98 2.14
C ILE A 20 -1.99 -0.88 3.14
N ASP A 21 -0.79 -1.29 2.75
CA ASP A 21 0.37 -1.33 3.66
C ASP A 21 0.82 0.09 4.01
N GLY A 22 0.95 0.38 5.30
CA GLY A 22 1.30 1.70 5.79
C GLY A 22 0.15 2.73 5.79
N VAL A 23 -1.00 2.39 5.19
CA VAL A 23 -2.19 3.25 5.09
C VAL A 23 -3.37 2.67 5.86
N VAL A 24 -3.76 1.43 5.57
CA VAL A 24 -4.87 0.71 6.24
C VAL A 24 -4.37 -0.06 7.45
N ARG A 25 -3.15 -0.61 7.37
CA ARG A 25 -2.51 -1.41 8.41
C ARG A 25 -1.07 -1.00 8.62
N ASP A 26 -0.59 -1.13 9.85
CA ASP A 26 0.81 -0.97 10.20
C ASP A 26 1.56 -2.27 9.97
N VAL A 27 2.48 -2.26 9.00
CA VAL A 27 3.30 -3.42 8.63
C VAL A 27 4.65 -3.47 9.34
N GLY A 28 4.93 -2.53 10.23
CA GLY A 28 6.21 -2.45 10.94
C GLY A 28 6.53 -3.71 11.75
N GLY A 29 5.53 -4.30 12.41
CA GLY A 29 5.64 -5.54 13.18
C GLY A 29 5.36 -6.81 12.39
N SER A 30 5.08 -6.74 11.10
CA SER A 30 4.74 -7.88 10.26
C SER A 30 5.68 -8.03 9.07
N TYR A 31 5.51 -7.26 8.00
CA TYR A 31 6.37 -7.34 6.81
C TYR A 31 7.84 -7.09 7.13
N ARG A 32 8.14 -6.05 7.90
CA ARG A 32 9.52 -5.73 8.26
C ARG A 32 10.13 -6.82 9.11
N ARG A 33 9.36 -7.35 10.05
CA ARG A 33 9.78 -8.49 10.85
C ARG A 33 9.98 -9.73 10.00
N ALA A 34 9.07 -10.03 9.07
CA ALA A 34 9.19 -11.15 8.17
C ALA A 34 10.40 -11.03 7.23
N ILE A 35 10.68 -9.82 6.71
CA ILE A 35 11.91 -9.54 5.94
C ILE A 35 13.14 -9.80 6.82
N ALA A 36 13.18 -9.25 8.02
CA ALA A 36 14.31 -9.43 8.93
C ALA A 36 14.55 -10.90 9.29
N ASP A 37 13.49 -11.64 9.62
CA ASP A 37 13.56 -13.07 9.91
C ASP A 37 14.06 -13.87 8.70
N THR A 38 13.62 -13.52 7.50
CA THR A 38 14.02 -14.20 6.26
C THR A 38 15.49 -13.98 5.97
N VAL A 39 15.96 -12.75 6.04
CA VAL A 39 17.39 -12.43 5.81
C VAL A 39 18.26 -13.12 6.86
N GLU A 40 17.87 -13.08 8.12
CA GLU A 40 18.60 -13.73 9.20
C GLU A 40 18.70 -15.25 8.98
N TYR A 41 17.60 -15.89 8.59
CA TYR A 41 17.60 -17.32 8.31
C TYR A 41 18.52 -17.70 7.14
N PHE A 42 18.41 -17.02 6.01
CA PHE A 42 19.20 -17.32 4.80
C PHE A 42 20.66 -16.85 4.87
N THR A 43 21.03 -16.10 5.89
CA THR A 43 22.42 -15.74 6.21
C THR A 43 22.98 -16.53 7.41
N ASN A 44 22.31 -17.60 7.81
CA ASN A 44 22.69 -18.42 8.97
C ASN A 44 22.90 -17.60 10.26
N ALA A 45 21.99 -16.68 10.53
CA ALA A 45 21.99 -15.76 11.66
C ALA A 45 23.18 -14.75 11.67
N ALA A 46 23.86 -14.60 10.56
CA ALA A 46 25.00 -13.67 10.46
C ALA A 46 24.57 -12.22 10.23
N TYR A 47 23.38 -11.98 9.68
CA TYR A 47 22.84 -10.65 9.41
C TYR A 47 21.33 -10.60 9.63
N ARG A 48 20.92 -9.67 10.50
CA ARG A 48 19.52 -9.28 10.68
C ARG A 48 19.36 -7.80 10.34
N PRO A 49 18.70 -7.44 9.23
CA PRO A 49 18.51 -6.04 8.88
C PRO A 49 17.67 -5.31 9.93
N THR A 50 18.04 -4.07 10.20
CA THR A 50 17.26 -3.16 11.03
C THR A 50 16.10 -2.55 10.22
N PRO A 51 15.10 -1.95 10.88
CA PRO A 51 14.07 -1.19 10.16
C PRO A 51 14.65 -0.10 9.25
N LEU A 52 15.75 0.53 9.67
CA LEU A 52 16.43 1.55 8.87
C LEU A 52 17.07 0.95 7.60
N ASP A 53 17.68 -0.22 7.67
CA ASP A 53 18.25 -0.90 6.51
C ASP A 53 17.16 -1.22 5.48
N ILE A 54 16.00 -1.69 5.96
CA ILE A 54 14.84 -1.99 5.10
C ILE A 54 14.29 -0.72 4.46
N ASP A 55 14.15 0.36 5.22
CA ASP A 55 13.68 1.65 4.71
C ASP A 55 14.64 2.22 3.66
N GLN A 56 15.93 2.10 3.89
CA GLN A 56 16.95 2.55 2.94
C GLN A 56 16.86 1.78 1.62
N LEU A 57 16.69 0.46 1.66
CA LEU A 57 16.48 -0.34 0.46
C LEU A 57 15.20 0.10 -0.27
N LYS A 58 14.10 0.22 0.46
CA LYS A 58 12.81 0.62 -0.10
C LYS A 58 12.83 2.03 -0.72
N SER A 59 13.67 2.92 -0.19
CA SER A 59 13.84 4.28 -0.72
C SER A 59 14.44 4.32 -2.14
N GLU A 60 15.01 3.23 -2.62
CA GLU A 60 15.48 3.10 -4.00
C GLU A 60 14.32 3.06 -5.02
N GLY A 61 13.07 2.83 -4.55
CA GLY A 61 11.85 2.94 -5.36
C GLY A 61 11.56 1.75 -6.27
N VAL A 62 12.36 0.68 -6.21
CA VAL A 62 12.23 -0.52 -7.06
C VAL A 62 11.94 -1.80 -6.27
N TRP A 63 12.03 -1.75 -4.94
CA TRP A 63 11.91 -2.91 -4.06
C TRP A 63 10.55 -2.95 -3.34
N ASN A 64 9.44 -2.80 -4.08
CA ASN A 64 8.10 -2.89 -3.50
C ASN A 64 7.70 -4.31 -3.10
N ASN A 65 8.18 -5.31 -3.84
CA ASN A 65 7.94 -6.72 -3.51
C ASN A 65 8.86 -7.13 -2.35
N ASP A 66 8.27 -7.51 -1.21
CA ASP A 66 9.03 -7.83 0.00
C ASP A 66 9.85 -9.13 -0.11
N TRP A 67 9.46 -10.04 -0.98
CA TRP A 67 10.24 -11.25 -1.27
C TRP A 67 11.51 -10.92 -2.06
N GLU A 68 11.37 -10.05 -3.07
CA GLU A 68 12.51 -9.53 -3.84
C GLU A 68 13.41 -8.66 -2.96
N ALA A 69 12.83 -7.83 -2.09
CA ALA A 69 13.57 -7.03 -1.12
C ALA A 69 14.38 -7.93 -0.15
N SER A 70 13.77 -9.01 0.34
CA SER A 70 14.46 -9.99 1.18
C SER A 70 15.63 -10.65 0.45
N GLN A 71 15.41 -11.09 -0.79
CA GLN A 71 16.46 -11.69 -1.63
C GLN A 71 17.60 -10.70 -1.88
N GLU A 72 17.28 -9.46 -2.21
CA GLU A 72 18.29 -8.42 -2.46
C GLU A 72 19.15 -8.14 -1.21
N LEU A 73 18.55 -8.05 -0.03
CA LEU A 73 19.29 -7.87 1.22
C LEU A 73 20.23 -9.05 1.51
N ILE A 74 19.81 -10.28 1.20
CA ILE A 74 20.66 -11.46 1.33
C ILE A 74 21.86 -11.38 0.37
N TYR A 75 21.62 -11.04 -0.90
CA TYR A 75 22.70 -10.86 -1.87
C TYR A 75 23.69 -9.77 -1.45
N ARG A 76 23.20 -8.61 -1.04
CA ARG A 76 24.06 -7.49 -0.59
C ARG A 76 24.91 -7.86 0.62
N TYR A 77 24.35 -8.63 1.54
CA TYR A 77 25.12 -9.15 2.67
C TYR A 77 26.29 -10.01 2.18
N PHE A 78 26.05 -10.99 1.31
CA PHE A 78 27.13 -11.85 0.82
C PHE A 78 28.14 -11.10 -0.04
N GLU A 79 27.70 -10.14 -0.84
CA GLU A 79 28.60 -9.24 -1.58
C GLU A 79 29.51 -8.43 -0.64
N SER A 80 28.98 -7.96 0.48
CA SER A 80 29.77 -7.28 1.51
C SER A 80 30.83 -8.18 2.16
N GLN A 81 30.63 -9.48 2.10
CA GLN A 81 31.58 -10.51 2.55
C GLN A 81 32.53 -10.99 1.44
N GLY A 82 32.54 -10.32 0.29
CA GLY A 82 33.41 -10.65 -0.86
C GLY A 82 32.95 -11.81 -1.70
N LYS A 83 31.69 -12.22 -1.59
CA LYS A 83 31.10 -13.31 -2.40
C LYS A 83 30.28 -12.70 -3.53
N THR A 84 30.28 -13.35 -4.70
CA THR A 84 29.45 -12.93 -5.84
C THR A 84 28.04 -13.52 -5.74
N ARG A 85 27.09 -12.92 -6.46
CA ARG A 85 25.70 -13.42 -6.52
C ARG A 85 25.62 -14.83 -7.09
N GLU A 86 26.44 -15.12 -8.08
CA GLU A 86 26.50 -16.45 -8.74
C GLU A 86 26.97 -17.56 -7.78
N GLN A 87 27.76 -17.20 -6.76
CA GLN A 87 28.20 -18.13 -5.72
C GLN A 87 27.09 -18.43 -4.70
N GLN A 88 26.04 -17.57 -4.64
CA GLN A 88 24.91 -17.75 -3.75
C GLN A 88 23.75 -18.36 -4.55
N GLN A 89 23.56 -19.65 -4.42
CA GLN A 89 22.44 -20.35 -5.06
C GLN A 89 21.17 -20.18 -4.21
N LEU A 90 20.60 -18.96 -4.23
CA LEU A 90 19.36 -18.66 -3.54
C LEU A 90 18.19 -19.18 -4.37
N ASP A 91 17.39 -20.04 -3.75
CA ASP A 91 16.10 -20.44 -4.32
C ASP A 91 15.03 -19.43 -3.91
N TYR A 92 14.54 -18.66 -4.86
CA TYR A 92 13.50 -17.64 -4.66
C TYR A 92 12.23 -18.24 -4.04
N ASN A 93 11.81 -19.42 -4.48
CA ASN A 93 10.62 -20.08 -3.94
C ASN A 93 10.78 -20.45 -2.46
N SER A 94 11.98 -20.85 -2.05
CA SER A 94 12.30 -21.10 -0.64
C SER A 94 12.24 -19.84 0.20
N ILE A 95 12.69 -18.71 -0.34
CA ILE A 95 12.58 -17.38 0.29
C ILE A 95 11.10 -17.01 0.48
N VAL A 96 10.29 -17.12 -0.57
CA VAL A 96 8.84 -16.85 -0.52
C VAL A 96 8.16 -17.75 0.51
N THR A 97 8.44 -19.04 0.51
CA THR A 97 7.85 -20.01 1.44
C THR A 97 8.19 -19.68 2.88
N PHE A 98 9.44 -19.37 3.17
CA PHE A 98 9.87 -18.99 4.52
C PHE A 98 9.19 -17.69 4.98
N PHE A 99 9.24 -16.66 4.14
CA PHE A 99 8.60 -15.36 4.42
C PHE A 99 7.11 -15.54 4.74
N GLN A 100 6.39 -16.26 3.88
CA GLN A 100 4.95 -16.46 4.04
C GLN A 100 4.61 -17.27 5.29
N ALA A 101 5.42 -18.26 5.66
CA ALA A 101 5.23 -19.02 6.88
C ALA A 101 5.34 -18.12 8.14
N ARG A 102 6.17 -17.09 8.11
CA ARG A 102 6.29 -16.08 9.19
C ARG A 102 5.17 -15.05 9.12
N TYR A 103 4.89 -14.52 7.92
CA TYR A 103 3.98 -13.41 7.72
C TYR A 103 2.51 -13.82 7.92
N ARG A 104 2.03 -14.82 7.21
CA ARG A 104 0.64 -15.28 7.32
C ARG A 104 0.46 -16.62 8.04
N GLY A 105 1.53 -17.36 8.23
CA GLY A 105 1.53 -18.71 8.76
C GLY A 105 1.67 -19.76 7.67
N PRO A 106 1.90 -21.04 8.06
CA PRO A 106 2.17 -22.14 7.12
C PRO A 106 0.94 -22.56 6.32
N ASP A 107 -0.28 -22.33 6.83
CA ASP A 107 -1.52 -22.68 6.15
C ASP A 107 -2.09 -21.48 5.39
N PRO A 108 -2.15 -21.52 4.04
CA PRO A 108 -2.67 -20.40 3.24
C PRO A 108 -4.19 -20.17 3.40
N ASN A 109 -4.91 -21.11 4.02
CA ASN A 109 -6.35 -21.00 4.27
C ASN A 109 -6.67 -20.59 5.70
N ASN A 110 -5.70 -20.60 6.60
CA ASN A 110 -5.87 -20.24 8.01
C ASN A 110 -4.66 -19.44 8.50
N PHE A 111 -4.77 -18.12 8.50
CA PHE A 111 -3.67 -17.25 8.87
C PHE A 111 -3.42 -17.25 10.37
N THR A 112 -2.17 -17.50 10.76
CA THR A 112 -1.69 -17.56 12.13
C THR A 112 -0.40 -16.77 12.37
N GLY A 113 0.14 -16.13 11.33
CA GLY A 113 1.38 -15.39 11.37
C GLY A 113 1.23 -13.94 11.81
N TYR A 114 2.25 -13.13 11.53
CA TYR A 114 2.35 -11.73 11.97
C TYR A 114 1.21 -10.84 11.47
N ILE A 115 0.60 -11.17 10.34
CA ILE A 115 -0.55 -10.44 9.77
C ILE A 115 -1.75 -10.35 10.75
N CYS A 116 -1.89 -11.32 11.66
CA CYS A 116 -3.00 -11.37 12.60
C CYS A 116 -2.96 -10.23 13.63
N ASP A 117 -1.78 -9.72 13.93
CA ASP A 117 -1.54 -8.72 14.99
C ASP A 117 -1.22 -7.33 14.45
N GLU A 118 -1.32 -7.12 13.14
CA GLU A 118 -1.08 -5.80 12.54
C GLU A 118 -2.08 -4.76 13.05
N PRO A 119 -1.63 -3.63 13.62
CA PRO A 119 -2.54 -2.55 13.97
C PRO A 119 -3.27 -2.01 12.74
N LEU A 120 -4.58 -1.75 12.88
CA LEU A 120 -5.36 -1.06 11.85
C LEU A 120 -5.17 0.46 11.99
N LEU A 121 -4.95 1.14 10.86
CA LEU A 121 -4.72 2.58 10.81
C LEU A 121 -5.97 3.37 10.39
N LEU A 122 -7.00 2.68 9.89
CA LEU A 122 -8.30 3.26 9.65
C LEU A 122 -9.40 2.32 10.13
N SER A 123 -10.58 2.90 10.37
CA SER A 123 -11.77 2.19 10.83
C SER A 123 -12.83 2.09 9.74
N SER A 124 -13.77 1.15 9.90
CA SER A 124 -14.94 1.08 9.02
C SER A 124 -15.83 2.31 9.13
N GLU A 125 -15.89 2.93 10.31
CA GLU A 125 -16.62 4.18 10.55
C GLU A 125 -16.08 5.34 9.71
N TYR A 126 -14.76 5.44 9.57
CA TYR A 126 -14.13 6.42 8.68
C TYR A 126 -14.58 6.23 7.23
N LEU A 127 -14.57 5.01 6.73
CA LEU A 127 -15.04 4.70 5.37
C LEU A 127 -16.53 5.00 5.19
N GLN A 128 -17.35 4.75 6.21
CA GLN A 128 -18.76 5.14 6.20
C GLN A 128 -18.96 6.66 6.11
N GLN A 129 -18.12 7.45 6.78
CA GLN A 129 -18.16 8.91 6.66
C GLN A 129 -17.89 9.37 5.23
N LEU A 130 -16.93 8.72 4.52
CA LEU A 130 -16.69 9.00 3.11
C LEU A 130 -17.92 8.69 2.26
N THR A 131 -18.55 7.54 2.48
CA THR A 131 -19.78 7.14 1.78
C THR A 131 -20.91 8.15 2.02
N GLN A 132 -21.11 8.58 3.27
CA GLN A 132 -22.14 9.55 3.62
C GLN A 132 -21.89 10.93 2.98
N ALA A 133 -20.64 11.27 2.72
CA ALA A 133 -20.24 12.48 2.02
C ALA A 133 -20.28 12.34 0.48
N ASN A 134 -20.82 11.23 -0.05
CA ASN A 134 -20.85 10.90 -1.48
C ASN A 134 -19.44 10.84 -2.10
N ILE A 135 -18.50 10.24 -1.37
CA ILE A 135 -17.14 9.96 -1.84
C ILE A 135 -17.04 8.45 -2.05
N ALA A 136 -16.72 8.04 -3.28
CA ALA A 136 -16.47 6.64 -3.60
C ALA A 136 -15.04 6.27 -3.14
N TRP A 137 -14.87 5.03 -2.69
CA TRP A 137 -13.57 4.56 -2.23
C TRP A 137 -13.33 3.09 -2.58
N GLY A 138 -12.05 2.75 -2.76
CA GLY A 138 -11.58 1.41 -3.04
C GLY A 138 -10.09 1.30 -2.76
N PHE A 139 -9.50 0.15 -3.11
CA PHE A 139 -8.13 -0.20 -2.75
C PHE A 139 -7.33 -0.66 -3.96
N PHE A 140 -6.09 -0.17 -4.04
CA PHE A 140 -5.07 -0.64 -4.98
C PHE A 140 -3.77 -0.90 -4.21
N SER A 141 -3.36 -2.15 -4.12
CA SER A 141 -2.24 -2.57 -3.28
C SER A 141 -1.31 -3.55 -3.99
N GLY A 142 -0.02 -3.49 -3.64
CA GLY A 142 0.95 -4.51 -3.99
C GLY A 142 0.88 -5.78 -3.13
N ALA A 143 -0.01 -5.81 -2.12
CA ALA A 143 -0.26 -7.02 -1.33
C ALA A 143 -0.97 -8.09 -2.14
N THR A 144 -0.73 -9.37 -1.82
CA THR A 144 -1.48 -10.47 -2.41
C THR A 144 -2.96 -10.35 -2.07
N ARG A 145 -3.84 -10.83 -2.94
CA ARG A 145 -5.29 -10.81 -2.72
C ARG A 145 -5.69 -11.46 -1.40
N GLY A 146 -5.09 -12.60 -1.06
CA GLY A 146 -5.37 -13.28 0.20
C GLY A 146 -5.01 -12.44 1.42
N SER A 147 -3.86 -11.79 1.42
CA SER A 147 -3.41 -10.90 2.48
C SER A 147 -4.29 -9.64 2.58
N ALA A 148 -4.60 -9.01 1.46
CA ALA A 148 -5.45 -7.84 1.39
C ALA A 148 -6.87 -8.13 1.89
N ASN A 149 -7.49 -9.21 1.41
CA ASN A 149 -8.84 -9.60 1.85
C ASN A 149 -8.89 -9.95 3.33
N PHE A 150 -7.85 -10.56 3.88
CA PHE A 150 -7.79 -10.84 5.32
C PHE A 150 -7.92 -9.54 6.13
N ILE A 151 -7.23 -8.48 5.75
CA ILE A 151 -7.33 -7.18 6.44
C ILE A 151 -8.69 -6.52 6.16
N LEU A 152 -9.10 -6.43 4.90
CA LEU A 152 -10.28 -5.68 4.51
C LEU A 152 -11.58 -6.36 4.94
N GLU A 153 -11.71 -7.66 4.73
CA GLU A 153 -12.95 -8.39 5.01
C GLU A 153 -12.96 -8.98 6.43
N LYS A 154 -11.89 -9.67 6.84
CA LYS A 154 -11.85 -10.35 8.14
C LYS A 154 -11.64 -9.39 9.30
N ARG A 155 -10.73 -8.42 9.16
CA ARG A 155 -10.38 -7.52 10.27
C ARG A 155 -11.18 -6.23 10.27
N LEU A 156 -11.38 -5.59 9.12
CA LEU A 156 -12.23 -4.40 9.00
C LEU A 156 -13.72 -4.70 8.86
N GLY A 157 -14.08 -5.92 8.47
CA GLY A 157 -15.48 -6.33 8.28
C GLY A 157 -16.15 -5.77 7.04
N LEU A 158 -15.38 -5.36 6.03
CA LEU A 158 -15.92 -4.88 4.76
C LEU A 158 -16.52 -6.03 3.94
N ARG A 159 -17.56 -5.75 3.17
CA ARG A 159 -18.20 -6.71 2.29
C ARG A 159 -17.81 -6.45 0.85
N SER A 160 -17.04 -7.36 0.26
CA SER A 160 -16.62 -7.31 -1.15
C SER A 160 -16.16 -5.92 -1.59
N PRO A 161 -15.20 -5.30 -0.90
CA PRO A 161 -14.70 -3.98 -1.28
C PRO A 161 -14.04 -4.03 -2.66
N VAL A 162 -14.06 -2.93 -3.40
CA VAL A 162 -13.30 -2.83 -4.65
C VAL A 162 -11.82 -2.91 -4.33
N LEU A 163 -11.16 -3.92 -4.86
CA LEU A 163 -9.74 -4.22 -4.63
C LEU A 163 -9.06 -4.65 -5.93
N ILE A 164 -7.99 -3.98 -6.26
CA ILE A 164 -6.98 -4.42 -7.22
C ILE A 164 -5.74 -4.81 -6.41
N ALA A 165 -5.41 -6.09 -6.42
CA ALA A 165 -4.30 -6.66 -5.65
C ALA A 165 -3.09 -6.97 -6.55
N MET A 166 -2.03 -7.52 -5.96
CA MET A 166 -0.79 -7.84 -6.65
C MET A 166 -0.97 -8.67 -7.93
N GLU A 167 -1.93 -9.61 -7.92
CA GLU A 167 -2.18 -10.54 -9.03
C GLU A 167 -2.96 -9.91 -10.19
N ASP A 168 -3.56 -8.74 -9.98
CA ASP A 168 -4.53 -8.15 -10.90
C ASP A 168 -3.94 -7.13 -11.86
N ALA A 169 -2.77 -6.59 -11.56
CA ALA A 169 -2.16 -5.51 -12.32
C ALA A 169 -0.63 -5.46 -12.15
N PRO A 170 0.09 -4.79 -13.07
CA PRO A 170 1.50 -4.49 -12.88
C PRO A 170 1.77 -3.74 -11.58
N GLY A 171 2.96 -3.96 -11.00
CA GLY A 171 3.38 -3.29 -9.78
C GLY A 171 3.56 -1.78 -9.94
N LYS A 172 3.31 -1.03 -8.86
CA LYS A 172 3.59 0.40 -8.80
C LYS A 172 5.07 0.70 -9.08
N PRO A 173 5.39 1.74 -9.80
CA PRO A 173 4.56 2.92 -10.13
C PRO A 173 3.74 2.82 -11.42
N ASP A 174 3.50 1.65 -11.98
CA ASP A 174 2.60 1.51 -13.13
C ASP A 174 1.16 1.87 -12.71
N PRO A 175 0.47 2.78 -13.42
CA PRO A 175 -0.84 3.26 -12.99
C PRO A 175 -2.01 2.37 -13.44
N THR A 176 -1.76 1.26 -14.12
CA THR A 176 -2.81 0.37 -14.64
C THR A 176 -3.76 -0.11 -13.54
N GLY A 177 -3.22 -0.49 -12.37
CA GLY A 177 -4.04 -0.91 -11.23
C GLY A 177 -4.89 0.21 -10.64
N LEU A 178 -4.38 1.45 -10.63
CA LEU A 178 -5.13 2.62 -10.21
C LEU A 178 -6.31 2.88 -11.17
N PHE A 179 -6.07 2.85 -12.48
CA PHE A 179 -7.13 2.99 -13.48
C PHE A 179 -8.20 1.91 -13.34
N ALA A 180 -7.81 0.66 -13.16
CA ALA A 180 -8.73 -0.46 -12.96
C ALA A 180 -9.58 -0.30 -11.70
N THR A 181 -9.01 0.23 -10.62
CA THR A 181 -9.76 0.52 -9.39
C THR A 181 -10.81 1.60 -9.62
N VAL A 182 -10.44 2.69 -10.29
CA VAL A 182 -11.34 3.80 -10.63
C VAL A 182 -12.48 3.30 -11.51
N GLU A 183 -12.18 2.54 -12.55
CA GLU A 183 -13.19 1.96 -13.46
C GLU A 183 -14.22 1.11 -12.72
N LYS A 184 -13.80 0.34 -11.72
CA LYS A 184 -14.73 -0.45 -10.89
C LYS A 184 -15.58 0.38 -9.94
N LEU A 185 -15.12 1.57 -9.57
CA LEU A 185 -15.84 2.50 -8.69
C LEU A 185 -16.82 3.42 -9.43
N GLU A 186 -16.63 3.60 -10.72
CA GLU A 186 -17.49 4.42 -11.58
C GLU A 186 -18.53 3.56 -12.28
N ASN A 187 -19.77 4.04 -12.36
CA ASN A 187 -20.79 3.45 -13.22
C ASN A 187 -20.60 3.85 -14.69
N GLU A 188 -20.20 5.09 -14.90
CA GLU A 188 -19.92 5.69 -16.21
C GLU A 188 -18.61 6.48 -16.15
N PRO A 189 -17.79 6.47 -17.21
CA PRO A 189 -16.56 7.26 -17.26
C PRO A 189 -16.85 8.73 -16.97
N SER A 190 -16.06 9.34 -16.10
CA SER A 190 -16.21 10.73 -15.68
C SER A 190 -14.86 11.42 -15.54
N ASN A 191 -14.88 12.74 -15.28
CA ASN A 191 -13.71 13.53 -14.91
C ASN A 191 -13.69 13.83 -13.40
N THR A 192 -14.36 13.04 -12.60
CA THR A 192 -14.34 13.15 -11.13
C THR A 192 -12.90 13.04 -10.64
N THR A 193 -12.50 13.94 -9.75
CA THR A 193 -11.16 13.94 -9.15
C THR A 193 -10.88 12.63 -8.46
N VAL A 194 -9.73 12.05 -8.74
CA VAL A 194 -9.21 10.85 -8.06
C VAL A 194 -8.10 11.27 -7.11
N ILE A 195 -8.24 10.85 -5.87
CA ILE A 195 -7.21 10.98 -4.83
C ILE A 195 -6.64 9.60 -4.59
N TYR A 196 -5.34 9.43 -4.76
CA TYR A 196 -4.64 8.21 -4.40
C TYR A 196 -3.80 8.42 -3.14
N VAL A 197 -4.02 7.57 -2.15
CA VAL A 197 -3.43 7.67 -0.81
C VAL A 197 -2.42 6.56 -0.62
N GLY A 198 -1.17 6.91 -0.40
CA GLY A 198 -0.09 5.95 -0.24
C GLY A 198 1.01 6.44 0.69
N ASP A 199 1.87 5.54 1.13
CA ASP A 199 2.95 5.81 2.08
C ASP A 199 4.33 5.78 1.43
N THR A 200 4.43 5.46 0.13
CA THR A 200 5.71 5.31 -0.56
C THR A 200 5.87 6.29 -1.73
N VAL A 201 7.13 6.48 -2.12
CA VAL A 201 7.49 7.24 -3.33
C VAL A 201 6.86 6.61 -4.58
N ALA A 202 6.79 5.28 -4.65
CA ALA A 202 6.17 4.57 -5.76
C ALA A 202 4.68 4.89 -5.90
N ASP A 203 3.96 5.10 -4.79
CA ASP A 203 2.56 5.53 -4.80
C ASP A 203 2.41 6.92 -5.43
N MET A 204 3.28 7.84 -5.06
CA MET A 204 3.26 9.21 -5.60
C MET A 204 3.62 9.23 -7.08
N TYR A 205 4.58 8.43 -7.51
CA TYR A 205 4.92 8.29 -8.93
C TYR A 205 3.78 7.63 -9.73
N THR A 206 3.01 6.74 -9.13
CA THR A 206 1.79 6.18 -9.74
C THR A 206 0.81 7.29 -10.12
N VAL A 207 0.60 8.26 -9.25
CA VAL A 207 -0.25 9.42 -9.50
C VAL A 207 0.31 10.31 -10.63
N THR A 208 1.61 10.56 -10.62
CA THR A 208 2.27 11.35 -11.65
C THR A 208 2.09 10.71 -13.03
N LYS A 209 2.32 9.42 -13.14
CA LYS A 209 2.10 8.68 -14.39
C LYS A 209 0.64 8.63 -14.81
N ALA A 210 -0.29 8.50 -13.85
CA ALA A 210 -1.72 8.58 -14.16
C ALA A 210 -2.09 9.94 -14.77
N ARG A 211 -1.56 11.02 -14.22
CA ARG A 211 -1.76 12.38 -14.73
C ARG A 211 -1.19 12.57 -16.15
N GLU A 212 -0.04 11.99 -16.44
CA GLU A 212 0.58 12.02 -17.76
C GLU A 212 -0.26 11.28 -18.81
N LEU A 213 -0.82 10.12 -18.45
CA LEU A 213 -1.58 9.27 -19.35
C LEU A 213 -3.05 9.70 -19.51
N GLN A 214 -3.63 10.30 -18.47
CA GLN A 214 -5.01 10.81 -18.48
C GLN A 214 -5.08 12.26 -17.96
N PRO A 215 -4.52 13.23 -18.72
CA PRO A 215 -4.37 14.61 -18.25
C PRO A 215 -5.69 15.38 -18.12
N HIS A 216 -6.77 14.90 -18.70
CA HIS A 216 -8.10 15.52 -18.63
C HIS A 216 -8.81 15.27 -17.28
N ARG A 217 -8.37 14.29 -16.50
CA ARG A 217 -8.89 13.99 -15.16
C ARG A 217 -7.94 14.57 -14.11
N PRO A 218 -8.47 15.24 -13.07
CA PRO A 218 -7.64 15.64 -11.94
C PRO A 218 -7.19 14.42 -11.12
N TRP A 219 -5.88 14.27 -10.91
CA TRP A 219 -5.24 13.24 -10.11
C TRP A 219 -4.48 13.88 -8.96
N VAL A 220 -4.77 13.49 -7.73
CA VAL A 220 -4.16 14.06 -6.53
C VAL A 220 -3.49 12.95 -5.73
N GLY A 221 -2.23 13.12 -5.40
CA GLY A 221 -1.49 12.24 -4.50
C GLY A 221 -1.55 12.76 -3.07
N VAL A 222 -1.92 11.90 -2.13
CA VAL A 222 -1.85 12.15 -0.68
C VAL A 222 -0.88 11.18 -0.06
N GLY A 223 0.17 11.72 0.57
CA GLY A 223 1.14 10.93 1.31
C GLY A 223 0.66 10.67 2.74
N VAL A 224 0.92 9.48 3.25
CA VAL A 224 0.69 9.11 4.65
C VAL A 224 2.02 8.73 5.27
N LEU A 225 2.28 9.22 6.48
CA LEU A 225 3.44 8.79 7.26
C LEU A 225 3.11 7.49 7.99
N PRO A 226 3.72 6.35 7.64
CA PRO A 226 3.52 5.14 8.40
C PRO A 226 4.11 5.28 9.81
N PRO A 227 3.60 4.53 10.82
CA PRO A 227 4.02 4.71 12.21
C PRO A 227 5.53 4.63 12.45
N HIS A 228 6.22 3.74 11.75
CA HIS A 228 7.67 3.52 11.94
C HIS A 228 8.55 4.71 11.52
N VAL A 229 8.07 5.62 10.67
CA VAL A 229 8.81 6.84 10.31
C VAL A 229 8.49 8.01 11.24
N GLN A 230 7.55 7.85 12.15
CA GLN A 230 7.14 8.86 13.12
C GLN A 230 7.80 8.69 14.50
N GLU A 231 8.79 7.82 14.62
CA GLU A 231 9.52 7.60 15.88
C GLU A 231 10.25 8.85 16.36
N THR A 232 10.70 9.70 15.45
CA THR A 232 11.27 11.01 15.74
C THR A 232 10.70 12.08 14.82
N ALA A 233 10.62 13.33 15.29
CA ALA A 233 10.16 14.47 14.49
C ALA A 233 11.04 14.68 13.25
N ALA A 234 12.36 14.52 13.37
CA ALA A 234 13.30 14.67 12.27
C ALA A 234 13.07 13.63 11.16
N ARG A 235 12.80 12.36 11.53
CA ARG A 235 12.53 11.29 10.57
C ARG A 235 11.19 11.50 9.87
N ALA A 236 10.16 11.88 10.62
CA ALA A 236 8.86 12.21 10.07
C ALA A 236 8.93 13.37 9.06
N GLN A 237 9.67 14.42 9.39
CA GLN A 237 9.87 15.58 8.52
C GLN A 237 10.61 15.18 7.23
N ALA A 238 11.70 14.44 7.33
CA ALA A 238 12.47 13.98 6.17
C ALA A 238 11.65 13.09 5.24
N TYR A 239 10.85 12.19 5.81
CA TYR A 239 9.97 11.31 5.03
C TYR A 239 8.85 12.10 4.34
N SER A 240 8.24 13.05 5.05
CA SER A 240 7.23 13.97 4.49
C SER A 240 7.78 14.75 3.29
N GLU A 241 8.98 15.31 3.42
CA GLU A 241 9.64 16.03 2.31
C GLU A 241 9.90 15.11 1.11
N THR A 242 10.27 13.86 1.36
CA THR A 242 10.48 12.86 0.30
C THR A 242 9.19 12.59 -0.47
N LEU A 243 8.06 12.40 0.22
CA LEU A 243 6.76 12.20 -0.43
C LEU A 243 6.30 13.46 -1.18
N GLN A 244 6.52 14.65 -0.64
CA GLN A 244 6.20 15.92 -1.31
C GLN A 244 7.02 16.07 -2.60
N LYS A 245 8.31 15.80 -2.56
CA LYS A 245 9.18 15.83 -3.75
C LYS A 245 8.75 14.81 -4.81
N ALA A 246 8.20 13.68 -4.39
CA ALA A 246 7.68 12.65 -5.28
C ALA A 246 6.29 13.00 -5.87
N GLY A 247 5.64 14.08 -5.42
CA GLY A 247 4.39 14.59 -6.00
C GLY A 247 3.18 14.59 -5.07
N ALA A 248 3.34 14.32 -3.77
CA ALA A 248 2.25 14.46 -2.81
C ALA A 248 1.78 15.91 -2.72
N ALA A 249 0.47 16.13 -2.87
CA ALA A 249 -0.14 17.45 -2.68
C ALA A 249 -0.16 17.84 -1.19
N ILE A 250 -0.43 16.86 -0.33
CA ILE A 250 -0.33 16.98 1.13
C ILE A 250 0.25 15.67 1.69
N VAL A 251 0.78 15.74 2.89
CA VAL A 251 1.21 14.58 3.69
C VAL A 251 0.52 14.63 5.04
N VAL A 252 -0.13 13.55 5.43
CA VAL A 252 -0.84 13.41 6.70
C VAL A 252 -0.15 12.40 7.62
N SER A 253 -0.29 12.55 8.92
CA SER A 253 0.28 11.65 9.92
C SER A 253 -0.52 10.37 10.10
N ASN A 254 -1.82 10.42 9.82
CA ASN A 254 -2.74 9.27 9.81
C ASN A 254 -3.76 9.47 8.68
N VAL A 255 -4.13 8.37 8.04
CA VAL A 255 -5.05 8.40 6.89
C VAL A 255 -6.42 8.99 7.24
N GLU A 256 -6.90 8.85 8.47
CA GLU A 256 -8.20 9.38 8.90
C GLU A 256 -8.23 10.90 8.99
N GLU A 257 -7.08 11.58 8.97
CA GLU A 257 -7.01 13.04 8.80
C GLU A 257 -7.54 13.48 7.43
N LEU A 258 -7.53 12.58 6.44
CA LEU A 258 -8.15 12.79 5.13
C LEU A 258 -9.67 12.58 5.23
N ASN A 259 -10.33 13.39 6.04
CA ASN A 259 -11.77 13.38 6.22
C ASN A 259 -12.50 14.12 5.09
N PRO A 260 -13.85 14.09 5.03
CA PRO A 260 -14.60 14.76 3.96
C PRO A 260 -14.32 16.26 3.83
N VAL A 261 -14.02 16.96 4.94
CA VAL A 261 -13.65 18.39 4.91
C VAL A 261 -12.30 18.59 4.21
N LYS A 262 -11.31 17.81 4.58
CA LYS A 262 -9.98 17.86 3.96
C LYS A 262 -10.02 17.49 2.50
N ILE A 263 -10.81 16.49 2.13
CA ILE A 263 -11.03 16.10 0.73
C ILE A 263 -11.65 17.27 -0.04
N ALA A 264 -12.68 17.93 0.49
CA ALA A 264 -13.29 19.08 -0.16
C ALA A 264 -12.29 20.22 -0.42
N GLU A 265 -11.35 20.45 0.50
CA GLU A 265 -10.26 21.43 0.31
C GLU A 265 -9.34 21.06 -0.87
N LEU A 266 -9.10 19.76 -1.10
CA LEU A 266 -8.28 19.28 -2.21
C LEU A 266 -8.98 19.37 -3.58
N LEU A 267 -10.31 19.52 -3.60
CA LEU A 267 -11.11 19.64 -4.82
C LEU A 267 -11.25 21.09 -5.32
N SER A 268 -10.90 22.06 -4.48
CA SER A 268 -11.05 23.49 -4.78
C SER A 268 -9.87 24.05 -5.59
#